data_7c1195ef7d7b6f8544488107c0305525
#
_entry.id   7c1195ef7d7b6f8544488107c0305525
#
_cell.length_a   1.000
_cell.length_b   1.000
_cell.length_c   1.000
_cell.angle_alpha   90.00
_cell.angle_beta   90.00
_cell.angle_gamma   90.00
#
_symmetry.space_group_name_H-M   'P 1'
#
loop_
_entity.id
_entity.type
_entity.pdbx_description
1 polymer ?
#
loop_
_entity_poly.entity_id
_entity_poly.type
_entity_poly.pdbx_seq_one_letter_code
_entity_poly.pdbx_strand_id
1 'polypeptide(L)'
;AKAVVICANGAETPRLLLASESEQHPNGLANSSGVVGTNLMFNGYSTAVGLFDEPVNAHKSVPATRVLHDFYELDPSLGYYGGGGIDARHFSAGRPMNAALAGGLFGDAPTWGSEYKKNLQKEFTHTAAFDGHTTSLPLATNTVTLDPNVQDKWGRAAMRTTYLDHPDDISTMKFFYEKSMELLDVAGATKSIGSYTEEGQEGNVHLLGTCRMGNDPSNSVVDKFHRSHDVENLFMVDGSSLVTSGRGQPTMTIMALAFRAADSIIQFARRGEI
;
A
#
# COMPACT_ATOMS: atom_id res chain seq x y z
N ALA A 1 10.04 0.68 30.39
CA ALA A 1 9.13 -0.44 30.15
C ALA A 1 9.92 -1.74 29.93
N LYS A 2 9.35 -2.90 30.27
CA LYS A 2 10.00 -4.19 29.99
C LYS A 2 10.00 -4.49 28.48
N ALA A 3 8.96 -4.15 27.78
CA ALA A 3 8.88 -4.22 26.32
C ALA A 3 8.17 -2.98 25.76
N VAL A 4 8.59 -2.53 24.59
CA VAL A 4 7.95 -1.47 23.83
C VAL A 4 7.64 -2.02 22.44
N VAL A 5 6.39 -1.87 22.01
CA VAL A 5 5.94 -2.31 20.68
C VAL A 5 5.43 -1.11 19.90
N ILE A 6 6.02 -0.85 18.75
CA ILE A 6 5.62 0.24 17.85
C ILE A 6 4.81 -0.36 16.68
N CYS A 7 3.64 0.25 16.44
CA CYS A 7 2.69 -0.16 15.38
C CYS A 7 2.10 1.09 14.72
N ALA A 8 2.96 2.01 14.24
CA ALA A 8 2.53 3.32 13.74
C ALA A 8 2.59 3.43 12.19
N ASN A 9 2.67 2.31 11.49
CA ASN A 9 2.79 2.13 10.05
C ASN A 9 4.16 2.50 9.42
N GLY A 10 4.30 2.26 8.11
CA GLY A 10 5.56 2.50 7.37
C GLY A 10 5.98 3.95 7.21
N ALA A 11 5.20 4.92 7.67
CA ALA A 11 5.57 6.34 7.66
C ALA A 11 5.88 6.86 9.08
N GLU A 12 4.97 6.66 10.03
CA GLU A 12 5.12 7.23 11.37
C GLU A 12 6.06 6.40 12.27
N THR A 13 6.19 5.09 12.04
CA THR A 13 7.17 4.27 12.77
C THR A 13 8.61 4.76 12.55
N PRO A 14 9.12 4.92 11.32
CA PRO A 14 10.46 5.46 11.10
C PRO A 14 10.56 6.93 11.56
N ARG A 15 9.53 7.76 11.38
CA ARG A 15 9.53 9.13 11.89
C ARG A 15 9.74 9.18 13.41
N LEU A 16 9.03 8.33 14.15
CA LEU A 16 9.16 8.24 15.61
C LEU A 16 10.58 7.82 16.02
N LEU A 17 11.13 6.81 15.35
CA LEU A 17 12.48 6.33 15.63
C LEU A 17 13.54 7.40 15.32
N LEU A 18 13.46 8.06 14.16
CA LEU A 18 14.38 9.15 13.79
C LEU A 18 14.26 10.35 14.72
N ALA A 19 13.06 10.70 15.17
CA ALA A 19 12.84 11.78 16.14
C ALA A 19 13.23 11.42 17.58
N SER A 20 13.58 10.15 17.85
CA SER A 20 14.00 9.66 19.17
C SER A 20 15.53 9.66 19.31
N GLU A 21 16.15 10.78 18.96
CA GLU A 21 17.59 10.98 19.12
C GLU A 21 17.99 11.09 20.60
N SER A 22 19.18 10.59 20.92
CA SER A 22 19.81 10.71 22.24
C SER A 22 21.32 10.62 22.11
N GLU A 23 22.04 10.85 23.20
CA GLU A 23 23.52 10.66 23.25
C GLU A 23 23.91 9.22 22.84
N GLN A 24 23.10 8.23 23.20
CA GLN A 24 23.34 6.82 22.85
C GLN A 24 22.89 6.48 21.43
N HIS A 25 21.95 7.23 20.87
CA HIS A 25 21.36 7.02 19.54
C HIS A 25 21.35 8.34 18.75
N PRO A 26 22.51 8.87 18.34
CA PRO A 26 22.61 10.21 17.73
C PRO A 26 21.98 10.33 16.34
N ASN A 27 21.69 9.20 15.69
CA ASN A 27 21.04 9.14 14.37
C ASN A 27 19.59 8.64 14.45
N GLY A 28 18.97 8.69 15.64
CA GLY A 28 17.67 8.12 15.91
C GLY A 28 17.73 6.73 16.56
N LEU A 29 16.68 6.36 17.25
CA LEU A 29 16.57 5.08 17.97
C LEU A 29 16.51 3.91 16.94
N ALA A 30 17.19 2.80 17.25
CA ALA A 30 17.26 1.60 16.41
C ALA A 30 17.83 1.84 14.99
N ASN A 31 18.69 2.82 14.82
CA ASN A 31 19.22 3.25 13.53
C ASN A 31 20.76 3.20 13.43
N SER A 32 21.41 2.23 14.06
CA SER A 32 22.85 2.04 13.94
C SER A 32 23.27 1.66 12.50
N SER A 33 22.40 0.96 11.79
CA SER A 33 22.58 0.59 10.37
C SER A 33 22.40 1.75 9.40
N GLY A 34 21.72 2.84 9.80
CA GLY A 34 21.33 3.94 8.90
C GLY A 34 20.19 3.60 7.93
N VAL A 35 19.50 2.45 8.11
CA VAL A 35 18.44 2.03 7.18
C VAL A 35 17.01 2.34 7.67
N VAL A 36 16.84 2.88 8.87
CA VAL A 36 15.54 3.38 9.32
C VAL A 36 15.06 4.48 8.40
N GLY A 37 13.84 4.34 7.88
CA GLY A 37 13.23 5.29 6.95
C GLY A 37 13.61 5.07 5.48
N THR A 38 14.50 4.15 5.14
CA THR A 38 14.80 3.81 3.74
C THR A 38 13.88 2.71 3.21
N ASN A 39 13.90 2.49 1.89
CA ASN A 39 13.09 1.45 1.24
C ASN A 39 11.57 1.61 1.43
N LEU A 40 11.09 2.85 1.52
CA LEU A 40 9.64 3.11 1.55
C LEU A 40 8.98 2.51 0.29
N MET A 41 7.93 1.76 0.50
CA MET A 41 7.10 1.20 -0.56
C MET A 41 5.64 1.57 -0.33
N PHE A 42 4.93 1.74 -1.44
CA PHE A 42 3.48 1.70 -1.52
C PHE A 42 3.08 0.50 -2.36
N ASN A 43 1.86 0.03 -2.25
CA ASN A 43 1.39 -1.04 -3.12
C ASN A 43 1.05 -0.47 -4.50
N GLY A 44 1.57 -1.07 -5.56
CA GLY A 44 1.22 -0.71 -6.93
C GLY A 44 -0.26 -0.97 -7.23
N TYR A 45 -0.87 -0.10 -8.04
CA TYR A 45 -2.31 -0.09 -8.23
C TYR A 45 -2.70 0.34 -9.64
N SER A 46 -3.62 -0.40 -10.25
CA SER A 46 -4.30 0.00 -11.49
C SER A 46 -5.80 -0.12 -11.33
N THR A 47 -6.54 0.72 -12.03
CA THR A 47 -8.01 0.70 -12.02
C THR A 47 -8.56 0.68 -13.44
N ALA A 48 -9.59 -0.11 -13.67
CA ALA A 48 -10.40 -0.08 -14.87
C ALA A 48 -11.89 -0.11 -14.48
N VAL A 49 -12.69 0.73 -15.13
CA VAL A 49 -14.14 0.86 -14.86
C VAL A 49 -14.90 0.66 -16.17
N GLY A 50 -15.90 -0.22 -16.17
CA GLY A 50 -16.79 -0.47 -17.28
C GLY A 50 -18.22 -0.02 -17.01
N LEU A 51 -18.86 0.54 -18.05
CA LEU A 51 -20.29 0.83 -18.08
C LEU A 51 -21.00 -0.28 -18.86
N PHE A 52 -22.10 -0.77 -18.32
CA PHE A 52 -22.91 -1.85 -18.91
C PHE A 52 -24.31 -1.35 -19.24
N ASP A 53 -24.98 -2.02 -20.19
CA ASP A 53 -26.37 -1.68 -20.53
C ASP A 53 -27.35 -2.15 -19.46
N GLU A 54 -27.04 -3.27 -18.80
CA GLU A 54 -27.84 -3.81 -17.70
C GLU A 54 -27.31 -3.38 -16.33
N PRO A 55 -28.18 -3.23 -15.31
CA PRO A 55 -27.76 -2.83 -13.97
C PRO A 55 -26.89 -3.91 -13.30
N VAL A 56 -25.63 -3.65 -13.12
CA VAL A 56 -24.69 -4.52 -12.38
C VAL A 56 -24.98 -4.49 -10.87
N ASN A 57 -25.42 -3.34 -10.35
CA ASN A 57 -25.75 -3.12 -8.93
C ASN A 57 -24.59 -3.49 -7.97
N ALA A 58 -23.35 -3.35 -8.39
CA ALA A 58 -22.17 -3.69 -7.59
C ALA A 58 -22.14 -2.98 -6.22
N HIS A 59 -22.77 -1.81 -6.11
CA HIS A 59 -22.91 -1.05 -4.86
C HIS A 59 -23.72 -1.78 -3.76
N LYS A 60 -24.48 -2.81 -4.10
CA LYS A 60 -25.27 -3.61 -3.13
C LYS A 60 -24.45 -4.72 -2.48
N SER A 61 -23.20 -4.86 -2.84
CA SER A 61 -22.29 -5.89 -2.33
C SER A 61 -21.21 -5.29 -1.44
N VAL A 62 -20.37 -6.16 -0.86
CA VAL A 62 -19.13 -5.73 -0.20
C VAL A 62 -18.14 -5.18 -1.25
N PRO A 63 -17.19 -4.31 -0.86
CA PRO A 63 -16.32 -3.62 -1.81
C PRO A 63 -15.55 -4.52 -2.78
N ALA A 64 -15.09 -5.69 -2.32
CA ALA A 64 -14.44 -6.69 -3.15
C ALA A 64 -15.03 -8.06 -2.87
N THR A 65 -15.60 -8.70 -3.88
CA THR A 65 -16.30 -10.00 -3.74
C THR A 65 -15.55 -11.15 -4.39
N ARG A 66 -14.73 -10.86 -5.38
CA ARG A 66 -13.96 -11.83 -6.15
C ARG A 66 -12.60 -11.26 -6.47
N VAL A 67 -11.60 -12.13 -6.44
CA VAL A 67 -10.22 -11.81 -6.83
C VAL A 67 -9.78 -12.85 -7.84
N LEU A 68 -9.28 -12.40 -8.97
CA LEU A 68 -8.62 -13.22 -9.97
C LEU A 68 -7.14 -13.32 -9.60
N HIS A 69 -6.64 -14.54 -9.38
CA HIS A 69 -5.25 -14.81 -9.01
C HIS A 69 -4.43 -15.51 -10.10
N ASP A 70 -4.96 -15.60 -11.32
CA ASP A 70 -4.28 -16.27 -12.44
C ASP A 70 -2.94 -15.62 -12.79
N PHE A 71 -2.79 -14.35 -12.44
CA PHE A 71 -1.56 -13.57 -12.63
C PHE A 71 -0.81 -13.32 -11.32
N TYR A 72 -1.01 -14.17 -10.31
CA TYR A 72 -0.35 -14.02 -9.02
C TYR A 72 1.17 -14.06 -9.16
N GLU A 73 1.68 -14.87 -10.09
CA GLU A 73 3.05 -14.85 -10.60
C GLU A 73 3.02 -14.53 -12.09
N LEU A 74 3.73 -13.48 -12.49
CA LEU A 74 3.90 -13.18 -13.90
C LEU A 74 4.92 -14.11 -14.54
N ASP A 75 4.74 -14.35 -15.85
CA ASP A 75 5.67 -15.16 -16.63
C ASP A 75 7.04 -14.46 -16.69
N PRO A 76 8.13 -15.11 -16.29
CA PRO A 76 9.48 -14.54 -16.36
C PRO A 76 9.91 -14.09 -17.76
N SER A 77 9.27 -14.61 -18.83
CA SER A 77 9.54 -14.20 -20.21
C SER A 77 9.16 -12.74 -20.49
N LEU A 78 8.34 -12.12 -19.65
CA LEU A 78 8.00 -10.68 -19.72
C LEU A 78 9.21 -9.77 -19.44
N GLY A 79 10.26 -10.29 -18.80
CA GLY A 79 11.50 -9.56 -18.57
C GLY A 79 11.48 -8.60 -17.39
N TYR A 80 10.44 -8.62 -16.56
CA TYR A 80 10.34 -7.88 -15.30
C TYR A 80 9.72 -8.75 -14.19
N TYR A 81 10.02 -8.42 -12.95
CA TYR A 81 9.48 -9.11 -11.77
C TYR A 81 8.16 -8.49 -11.34
N GLY A 82 7.18 -9.33 -11.06
CA GLY A 82 5.92 -8.86 -10.51
C GLY A 82 4.87 -9.95 -10.40
N GLY A 83 3.67 -9.50 -10.14
CA GLY A 83 2.48 -10.31 -10.00
C GLY A 83 1.47 -9.63 -9.10
N GLY A 84 0.30 -10.25 -8.94
CA GLY A 84 -0.76 -9.66 -8.13
C GLY A 84 -2.11 -10.33 -8.32
N GLY A 85 -3.16 -9.57 -8.06
CA GLY A 85 -4.54 -10.00 -8.26
C GLY A 85 -5.41 -8.89 -8.80
N ILE A 86 -6.49 -9.26 -9.47
CA ILE A 86 -7.51 -8.33 -9.96
C ILE A 86 -8.75 -8.50 -9.09
N ASP A 87 -9.13 -7.46 -8.36
CA ASP A 87 -10.33 -7.40 -7.53
C ASP A 87 -11.53 -6.90 -8.34
N ALA A 88 -12.64 -7.63 -8.33
CA ALA A 88 -13.91 -7.12 -8.85
C ALA A 88 -14.58 -6.23 -7.80
N ARG A 89 -14.84 -4.97 -8.14
CA ARG A 89 -15.34 -3.93 -7.22
C ARG A 89 -16.42 -3.04 -7.81
N HIS A 90 -16.98 -2.20 -6.96
CA HIS A 90 -17.66 -0.98 -7.37
C HIS A 90 -16.66 0.20 -7.35
N PHE A 91 -16.57 0.97 -8.43
CA PHE A 91 -15.55 2.03 -8.61
C PHE A 91 -15.50 3.06 -7.47
N SER A 92 -16.63 3.41 -6.88
CA SER A 92 -16.72 4.34 -5.75
C SER A 92 -16.77 3.64 -4.40
N ALA A 93 -16.34 2.38 -4.31
CA ALA A 93 -16.49 1.52 -3.13
C ALA A 93 -17.93 1.48 -2.59
N GLY A 94 -18.93 1.57 -3.48
CA GLY A 94 -20.36 1.58 -3.13
C GLY A 94 -20.84 2.85 -2.44
N ARG A 95 -20.09 3.95 -2.46
CA ARG A 95 -20.43 5.20 -1.77
C ARG A 95 -21.03 6.23 -2.74
N PRO A 96 -22.33 6.56 -2.65
CA PRO A 96 -22.98 7.54 -3.54
C PRO A 96 -22.29 8.92 -3.53
N MET A 97 -21.79 9.35 -2.38
CA MET A 97 -21.08 10.62 -2.25
C MET A 97 -19.80 10.64 -3.09
N ASN A 98 -19.03 9.56 -3.08
CA ASN A 98 -17.81 9.46 -3.88
C ASN A 98 -18.13 9.48 -5.38
N ALA A 99 -19.19 8.78 -5.79
CA ALA A 99 -19.67 8.82 -7.17
C ALA A 99 -20.09 10.24 -7.59
N ALA A 100 -20.81 10.96 -6.71
CA ALA A 100 -21.22 12.34 -6.97
C ALA A 100 -20.03 13.30 -7.06
N LEU A 101 -18.98 13.11 -6.24
CA LEU A 101 -17.78 13.94 -6.27
C LEU A 101 -16.87 13.63 -7.48
N ALA A 102 -16.86 12.38 -7.95
CA ALA A 102 -16.11 12.01 -9.14
C ALA A 102 -16.64 12.66 -10.43
N GLY A 103 -17.90 13.02 -10.47
CA GLY A 103 -18.59 13.71 -11.58
C GLY A 103 -18.45 12.92 -12.88
N GLY A 104 -19.38 12.50 -13.60
CA GLY A 104 -19.41 11.83 -14.91
C GLY A 104 -18.11 11.08 -15.32
N LEU A 105 -18.00 9.81 -14.98
CA LEU A 105 -16.79 9.00 -15.20
C LEU A 105 -16.32 8.94 -16.65
N PHE A 106 -17.29 8.96 -17.59
CA PHE A 106 -17.01 8.70 -19.01
C PHE A 106 -16.92 9.98 -19.86
N GLY A 107 -16.91 11.16 -19.24
CA GLY A 107 -16.54 12.44 -19.86
C GLY A 107 -17.57 13.09 -20.82
N ASP A 108 -18.65 12.40 -21.16
CA ASP A 108 -19.63 12.84 -22.14
C ASP A 108 -20.91 13.39 -21.49
N ALA A 109 -20.95 13.48 -20.16
CA ALA A 109 -22.13 13.93 -19.43
C ALA A 109 -21.96 15.38 -18.93
N PRO A 110 -23.07 16.15 -18.87
CA PRO A 110 -23.06 17.43 -18.18
C PRO A 110 -22.60 17.29 -16.74
N THR A 111 -21.83 18.25 -16.22
CA THR A 111 -21.30 18.24 -14.84
C THR A 111 -22.28 18.82 -13.81
N TRP A 112 -23.50 19.23 -14.24
CA TRP A 112 -24.53 19.80 -13.38
C TRP A 112 -25.92 19.67 -14.00
N GLY A 113 -26.97 19.92 -13.19
CA GLY A 113 -28.36 19.94 -13.64
C GLY A 113 -29.05 18.57 -13.59
N SER A 114 -30.22 18.47 -14.24
CA SER A 114 -31.07 17.27 -14.21
C SER A 114 -30.42 16.10 -14.97
N GLU A 115 -29.77 16.37 -16.09
CA GLU A 115 -29.09 15.34 -16.88
C GLU A 115 -27.89 14.77 -16.16
N TYR A 116 -27.11 15.60 -15.45
CA TYR A 116 -26.06 15.13 -14.56
C TYR A 116 -26.59 14.10 -13.54
N LYS A 117 -27.70 14.42 -12.88
CA LYS A 117 -28.30 13.52 -11.87
C LYS A 117 -28.75 12.19 -12.47
N LYS A 118 -29.35 12.20 -13.67
CA LYS A 118 -29.77 10.98 -14.37
C LYS A 118 -28.55 10.11 -14.76
N ASN A 119 -27.51 10.74 -15.31
CA ASN A 119 -26.28 10.05 -15.69
C ASN A 119 -25.58 9.45 -14.47
N LEU A 120 -25.46 10.21 -13.39
CA LEU A 120 -24.90 9.73 -12.14
C LEU A 120 -25.65 8.51 -11.59
N GLN A 121 -27.00 8.53 -11.64
CA GLN A 121 -27.81 7.39 -11.22
C GLN A 121 -27.58 6.16 -12.10
N LYS A 122 -27.46 6.34 -13.43
CA LYS A 122 -27.15 5.28 -14.36
C LYS A 122 -25.74 4.74 -14.10
N GLU A 123 -24.74 5.60 -14.10
CA GLU A 123 -23.35 5.18 -13.84
C GLU A 123 -23.21 4.44 -12.51
N PHE A 124 -23.84 4.93 -11.45
CA PHE A 124 -23.77 4.30 -10.12
C PHE A 124 -24.32 2.88 -10.09
N THR A 125 -25.36 2.59 -10.87
CA THR A 125 -26.00 1.26 -10.89
C THR A 125 -25.49 0.34 -11.97
N HIS A 126 -24.88 0.85 -13.05
CA HIS A 126 -24.49 0.10 -14.23
C HIS A 126 -22.95 -0.04 -14.39
N THR A 127 -22.17 0.40 -13.42
CA THR A 127 -20.73 0.26 -13.46
C THR A 127 -20.21 -0.88 -12.58
N ALA A 128 -19.15 -1.53 -13.08
CA ALA A 128 -18.25 -2.36 -12.29
C ALA A 128 -16.82 -1.90 -12.50
N ALA A 129 -15.97 -2.15 -11.53
CA ALA A 129 -14.55 -1.86 -11.60
C ALA A 129 -13.71 -3.10 -11.36
N PHE A 130 -12.55 -3.14 -12.00
CA PHE A 130 -11.47 -4.05 -11.70
C PHE A 130 -10.26 -3.27 -11.23
N ASP A 131 -9.78 -3.63 -10.03
CA ASP A 131 -8.62 -3.03 -9.42
C ASP A 131 -7.47 -4.04 -9.40
N GLY A 132 -6.38 -3.72 -10.07
CA GLY A 132 -5.16 -4.52 -10.06
C GLY A 132 -4.26 -4.13 -8.89
N HIS A 133 -4.08 -5.05 -7.94
CA HIS A 133 -3.11 -4.89 -6.86
C HIS A 133 -1.84 -5.63 -7.20
N THR A 134 -0.71 -4.96 -7.17
CA THR A 134 0.56 -5.52 -7.65
C THR A 134 1.62 -5.59 -6.56
N THR A 135 2.64 -6.40 -6.80
CA THR A 135 3.88 -6.37 -6.04
C THR A 135 4.48 -4.97 -6.10
N SER A 136 5.13 -4.52 -5.02
CA SER A 136 6.03 -3.38 -5.05
C SER A 136 7.39 -3.75 -4.49
N LEU A 137 8.41 -3.28 -5.17
CA LEU A 137 9.81 -3.54 -4.87
C LEU A 137 10.47 -2.35 -4.17
N PRO A 138 11.39 -2.60 -3.24
CA PRO A 138 12.07 -1.54 -2.53
C PRO A 138 13.11 -0.82 -3.40
N LEU A 139 13.18 0.50 -3.28
CA LEU A 139 14.30 1.32 -3.72
C LEU A 139 14.91 2.00 -2.49
N ALA A 140 16.23 1.88 -2.32
CA ALA A 140 16.93 2.49 -1.18
C ALA A 140 16.83 4.02 -1.16
N THR A 141 16.58 4.63 -2.31
CA THR A 141 16.34 6.07 -2.50
C THR A 141 14.96 6.54 -2.03
N ASN A 142 14.01 5.61 -1.86
CA ASN A 142 12.69 5.90 -1.32
C ASN A 142 12.78 6.02 0.19
N THR A 143 12.54 7.21 0.72
CA THR A 143 12.85 7.51 2.11
C THR A 143 11.74 8.24 2.84
N VAL A 144 11.67 7.99 4.14
CA VAL A 144 11.03 8.82 5.16
C VAL A 144 12.13 9.46 5.99
N THR A 145 12.19 10.77 6.04
CA THR A 145 13.15 11.55 6.82
C THR A 145 12.43 12.60 7.64
N LEU A 146 13.15 13.28 8.53
CA LEU A 146 12.66 14.46 9.24
C LEU A 146 12.94 15.71 8.40
N ASP A 147 11.93 16.57 8.22
CA ASP A 147 12.12 17.84 7.54
C ASP A 147 12.79 18.84 8.49
N PRO A 148 13.94 19.42 8.11
CA PRO A 148 14.67 20.36 8.97
C PRO A 148 13.99 21.74 9.12
N ASN A 149 13.04 22.06 8.23
CA ASN A 149 12.46 23.40 8.14
C ASN A 149 10.97 23.43 8.49
N VAL A 150 10.30 22.28 8.48
CA VAL A 150 8.86 22.18 8.75
C VAL A 150 8.60 21.43 10.04
N GLN A 151 7.77 22.00 10.89
CA GLN A 151 7.35 21.40 12.14
C GLN A 151 5.84 21.14 12.15
N ASP A 152 5.44 20.12 12.89
CA ASP A 152 4.04 19.87 13.19
C ASP A 152 3.51 20.87 14.26
N LYS A 153 2.22 20.79 14.55
CA LYS A 153 1.57 21.69 15.52
C LYS A 153 2.10 21.56 16.97
N TRP A 154 2.92 20.58 17.25
CA TRP A 154 3.56 20.37 18.56
C TRP A 154 5.06 20.74 18.56
N GLY A 155 5.55 21.35 17.48
CA GLY A 155 6.95 21.79 17.34
C GLY A 155 7.93 20.65 17.04
N ARG A 156 7.46 19.50 16.57
CA ARG A 156 8.31 18.37 16.17
C ARG A 156 8.54 18.43 14.67
N ALA A 157 9.70 17.99 14.22
CA ALA A 157 10.02 17.90 12.79
C ALA A 157 8.95 17.11 12.03
N ALA A 158 8.46 17.70 10.95
CA ALA A 158 7.50 17.05 10.07
C ALA A 158 8.17 15.90 9.30
N MET A 159 7.37 14.96 8.83
CA MET A 159 7.83 13.91 7.96
C MET A 159 8.06 14.48 6.55
N ARG A 160 9.19 14.12 5.95
CA ARG A 160 9.49 14.34 4.53
C ARG A 160 9.65 12.99 3.86
N THR A 161 8.90 12.78 2.77
CA THR A 161 8.98 11.57 1.95
C THR A 161 9.65 11.87 0.61
N THR A 162 10.51 10.95 0.17
CA THR A 162 11.01 10.87 -1.20
C THR A 162 10.59 9.53 -1.75
N TYR A 163 9.91 9.50 -2.90
CA TYR A 163 9.35 8.27 -3.43
C TYR A 163 9.37 8.24 -4.96
N LEU A 164 9.67 7.07 -5.49
CA LEU A 164 9.59 6.73 -6.90
C LEU A 164 9.22 5.25 -7.01
N ASP A 165 8.28 4.90 -7.89
CA ASP A 165 7.95 3.49 -8.12
C ASP A 165 9.12 2.76 -8.81
N HIS A 166 9.28 1.47 -8.48
CA HIS A 166 10.27 0.65 -9.17
C HIS A 166 9.83 0.44 -10.64
N PRO A 167 10.75 0.41 -11.62
CA PRO A 167 10.38 0.20 -13.02
C PRO A 167 9.56 -1.08 -13.29
N ASP A 168 9.86 -2.15 -12.56
CA ASP A 168 9.11 -3.40 -12.63
C ASP A 168 7.68 -3.24 -12.09
N ASP A 169 7.48 -2.39 -11.07
CA ASP A 169 6.16 -2.10 -10.51
C ASP A 169 5.28 -1.37 -11.55
N ILE A 170 5.86 -0.38 -12.26
CA ILE A 170 5.18 0.33 -13.35
C ILE A 170 4.78 -0.64 -14.46
N SER A 171 5.70 -1.52 -14.88
CA SER A 171 5.44 -2.55 -15.90
C SER A 171 4.33 -3.51 -15.46
N THR A 172 4.35 -3.90 -14.19
CA THR A 172 3.33 -4.76 -13.59
C THR A 172 1.96 -4.06 -13.51
N MET A 173 1.92 -2.79 -13.08
CA MET A 173 0.68 -2.00 -13.06
C MET A 173 0.07 -1.86 -14.46
N LYS A 174 0.90 -1.61 -15.48
CA LYS A 174 0.46 -1.57 -16.88
C LYS A 174 -0.15 -2.89 -17.31
N PHE A 175 0.51 -4.01 -17.03
CA PHE A 175 0.00 -5.35 -17.36
C PHE A 175 -1.39 -5.58 -16.74
N PHE A 176 -1.56 -5.24 -15.44
CA PHE A 176 -2.84 -5.42 -14.76
C PHE A 176 -3.92 -4.47 -15.26
N TYR A 177 -3.55 -3.24 -15.66
CA TYR A 177 -4.44 -2.32 -16.34
C TYR A 177 -4.95 -2.91 -17.66
N GLU A 178 -4.06 -3.38 -18.53
CA GLU A 178 -4.41 -3.97 -19.82
C GLU A 178 -5.31 -5.20 -19.65
N LYS A 179 -5.00 -6.09 -18.70
CA LYS A 179 -5.83 -7.25 -18.37
C LYS A 179 -7.20 -6.87 -17.79
N SER A 180 -7.28 -5.83 -17.00
CA SER A 180 -8.56 -5.33 -16.47
C SER A 180 -9.44 -4.74 -17.57
N MET A 181 -8.86 -4.03 -18.54
CA MET A 181 -9.56 -3.53 -19.71
C MET A 181 -10.07 -4.67 -20.60
N GLU A 182 -9.24 -5.70 -20.85
CA GLU A 182 -9.63 -6.92 -21.57
C GLU A 182 -10.81 -7.65 -20.88
N LEU A 183 -10.76 -7.77 -19.56
CA LEU A 183 -11.85 -8.39 -18.78
C LEU A 183 -13.16 -7.61 -18.88
N LEU A 184 -13.12 -6.29 -18.89
CA LEU A 184 -14.31 -5.45 -19.08
C LEU A 184 -14.93 -5.63 -20.47
N ASP A 185 -14.10 -5.71 -21.51
CA ASP A 185 -14.55 -5.94 -22.89
C ASP A 185 -15.23 -7.31 -23.00
N VAL A 186 -14.59 -8.38 -22.52
CA VAL A 186 -15.16 -9.74 -22.52
C VAL A 186 -16.42 -9.83 -21.67
N ALA A 187 -16.54 -9.06 -20.60
CA ALA A 187 -17.73 -8.98 -19.76
C ALA A 187 -18.89 -8.20 -20.42
N GLY A 188 -18.67 -7.55 -21.56
CA GLY A 188 -19.69 -6.83 -22.32
C GLY A 188 -19.88 -5.37 -21.88
N ALA A 189 -18.86 -4.72 -21.37
CA ALA A 189 -18.89 -3.30 -21.09
C ALA A 189 -19.03 -2.49 -22.40
N THR A 190 -19.98 -1.55 -22.44
CA THR A 190 -20.23 -0.70 -23.61
C THR A 190 -19.27 0.49 -23.68
N LYS A 191 -18.73 0.88 -22.55
CA LYS A 191 -17.65 1.86 -22.41
C LYS A 191 -16.71 1.41 -21.29
N SER A 192 -15.43 1.67 -21.45
CA SER A 192 -14.42 1.39 -20.44
C SER A 192 -13.41 2.53 -20.35
N ILE A 193 -13.00 2.83 -19.14
CA ILE A 193 -11.91 3.76 -18.81
C ILE A 193 -11.04 3.15 -17.74
N GLY A 194 -9.81 3.60 -17.64
CA GLY A 194 -8.94 3.14 -16.57
C GLY A 194 -7.65 3.95 -16.50
N SER A 195 -6.86 3.66 -15.49
CA SER A 195 -5.57 4.31 -15.27
C SER A 195 -4.61 3.40 -14.50
N TYR A 196 -3.35 3.66 -14.66
CA TYR A 196 -2.25 3.20 -13.84
C TYR A 196 -1.19 4.31 -13.77
N THR A 197 -0.24 4.21 -12.88
CA THR A 197 0.85 5.19 -12.76
C THR A 197 1.87 4.94 -13.88
N GLU A 198 2.03 5.90 -14.80
CA GLU A 198 2.99 5.82 -15.90
C GLU A 198 4.36 6.42 -15.55
N GLU A 199 4.38 7.46 -14.72
CA GLU A 199 5.56 8.20 -14.30
C GLU A 199 5.74 8.15 -12.77
N GLY A 200 5.84 7.00 -12.24
CA GLY A 200 6.39 6.57 -10.97
C GLY A 200 6.45 7.50 -9.77
N GLN A 201 5.43 8.30 -9.42
CA GLN A 201 5.47 9.18 -8.25
C GLN A 201 4.20 9.19 -7.38
N GLU A 202 3.25 8.33 -7.64
CA GLU A 202 2.03 8.30 -6.81
C GLU A 202 2.17 7.32 -5.64
N GLY A 203 2.71 7.80 -4.52
CA GLY A 203 2.53 7.14 -3.24
C GLY A 203 1.03 6.96 -2.97
N ASN A 204 0.57 5.72 -2.87
CA ASN A 204 -0.85 5.42 -2.72
C ASN A 204 -1.15 4.87 -1.31
N VAL A 205 -1.43 3.59 -1.19
CA VAL A 205 -1.79 2.91 0.06
C VAL A 205 -0.71 1.89 0.45
N HIS A 206 -0.82 1.34 1.66
CA HIS A 206 0.06 0.27 2.13
C HIS A 206 1.53 0.71 2.30
N LEU A 207 1.75 1.61 3.26
CA LEU A 207 3.08 2.10 3.62
C LEU A 207 3.92 1.01 4.28
N LEU A 208 5.02 0.62 3.63
CA LEU A 208 5.81 -0.56 3.97
C LEU A 208 7.32 -0.27 3.90
N GLY A 209 8.15 -1.16 4.45
CA GLY A 209 9.57 -1.29 4.15
C GLY A 209 10.55 -0.48 5.01
N THR A 210 10.11 0.57 5.66
CA THR A 210 10.97 1.59 6.28
C THR A 210 11.69 1.19 7.58
N CYS A 211 11.33 0.04 8.15
CA CYS A 211 12.05 -0.62 9.25
C CYS A 211 12.22 -2.10 8.93
N ARG A 212 12.68 -2.38 7.70
CA ARG A 212 12.71 -3.72 7.10
C ARG A 212 13.33 -4.78 7.99
N MET A 213 12.73 -5.98 7.96
CA MET A 213 13.29 -7.14 8.66
C MET A 213 14.44 -7.79 7.88
N GLY A 214 15.34 -8.43 8.61
CA GLY A 214 16.45 -9.20 8.04
C GLY A 214 17.28 -9.90 9.09
N ASN A 215 18.21 -10.74 8.64
CA ASN A 215 19.11 -11.47 9.53
C ASN A 215 20.45 -10.72 9.77
N ASP A 216 20.74 -9.72 8.95
CA ASP A 216 21.96 -8.95 9.01
C ASP A 216 21.64 -7.53 9.56
N PRO A 217 22.12 -7.19 10.76
CA PRO A 217 21.87 -5.89 11.39
C PRO A 217 22.46 -4.71 10.59
N SER A 218 23.38 -4.95 9.67
CA SER A 218 23.95 -3.87 8.84
C SER A 218 23.00 -3.37 7.74
N ASN A 219 21.97 -4.14 7.39
CA ASN A 219 21.04 -3.82 6.31
C ASN A 219 19.55 -4.06 6.66
N SER A 220 19.27 -4.21 7.95
CA SER A 220 17.90 -4.38 8.47
C SER A 220 17.77 -3.70 9.85
N VAL A 221 16.53 -3.42 10.25
CA VAL A 221 16.21 -2.75 11.52
C VAL A 221 15.73 -3.76 12.56
N VAL A 222 14.98 -4.77 12.13
CA VAL A 222 14.45 -5.82 13.00
C VAL A 222 14.83 -7.21 12.48
N ASP A 223 14.89 -8.13 13.42
CA ASP A 223 15.06 -9.55 13.13
C ASP A 223 13.73 -10.22 12.67
N LYS A 224 13.78 -11.51 12.41
CA LYS A 224 12.62 -12.33 12.04
C LYS A 224 11.50 -12.38 13.10
N PHE A 225 11.73 -11.91 14.31
CA PHE A 225 10.75 -11.81 15.39
C PHE A 225 10.22 -10.39 15.60
N HIS A 226 10.54 -9.47 14.67
CA HIS A 226 10.26 -8.03 14.76
C HIS A 226 10.98 -7.33 15.91
N ARG A 227 11.98 -7.96 16.53
CA ARG A 227 12.82 -7.39 17.57
C ARG A 227 13.90 -6.52 16.93
N SER A 228 14.10 -5.31 17.45
CA SER A 228 15.18 -4.43 17.01
C SER A 228 16.55 -5.09 17.21
N HIS A 229 17.45 -4.92 16.24
CA HIS A 229 18.84 -5.35 16.38
C HIS A 229 19.62 -4.53 17.41
N ASP A 230 19.25 -3.25 17.60
CA ASP A 230 19.98 -2.32 18.47
C ASP A 230 19.42 -2.28 19.89
N VAL A 231 18.11 -2.57 20.07
CA VAL A 231 17.42 -2.36 21.35
C VAL A 231 16.60 -3.61 21.68
N GLU A 232 17.09 -4.38 22.64
CA GLU A 232 16.58 -5.73 22.93
C GLU A 232 15.11 -5.82 23.34
N ASN A 233 14.56 -4.76 23.92
CA ASN A 233 13.17 -4.72 24.38
C ASN A 233 12.25 -3.87 23.46
N LEU A 234 12.70 -3.54 22.23
CA LEU A 234 11.96 -2.77 21.27
C LEU A 234 11.55 -3.64 20.08
N PHE A 235 10.28 -3.53 19.67
CA PHE A 235 9.69 -4.30 18.57
C PHE A 235 8.94 -3.37 17.63
N MET A 236 9.14 -3.53 16.29
CA MET A 236 8.36 -2.84 15.26
C MET A 236 7.45 -3.86 14.57
N VAL A 237 6.12 -3.75 14.82
CA VAL A 237 5.17 -4.79 14.47
C VAL A 237 4.05 -4.21 13.58
N ASP A 238 4.46 -3.67 12.44
CA ASP A 238 3.58 -3.11 11.42
C ASP A 238 4.17 -3.29 10.02
N GLY A 239 3.58 -2.63 9.02
CA GLY A 239 4.03 -2.72 7.64
C GLY A 239 5.45 -2.23 7.39
N SER A 240 6.04 -1.43 8.26
CA SER A 240 7.43 -0.94 8.11
C SER A 240 8.44 -2.08 8.05
N SER A 241 8.15 -3.22 8.66
CA SER A 241 9.04 -4.38 8.73
C SER A 241 9.04 -5.25 7.46
N LEU A 242 8.08 -5.10 6.57
CA LEU A 242 8.00 -5.90 5.33
C LEU A 242 9.10 -5.50 4.34
N VAL A 243 9.62 -6.47 3.61
CA VAL A 243 10.72 -6.27 2.65
C VAL A 243 10.26 -6.08 1.21
N THR A 244 9.01 -6.45 0.93
CA THR A 244 8.25 -6.18 -0.30
C THR A 244 6.78 -6.02 0.05
N SER A 245 5.96 -5.46 -0.84
CA SER A 245 4.51 -5.35 -0.57
C SER A 245 3.77 -6.70 -0.63
N GLY A 246 4.40 -7.74 -1.15
CA GLY A 246 3.70 -8.96 -1.54
C GLY A 246 2.89 -8.73 -2.83
N ARG A 247 1.88 -9.57 -3.08
CA ARG A 247 1.10 -9.56 -4.33
C ARG A 247 -0.37 -9.27 -4.10
N GLY A 248 -0.66 -8.31 -3.25
CA GLY A 248 -2.02 -7.91 -2.86
C GLY A 248 -2.01 -7.06 -1.60
N GLN A 249 -3.16 -6.94 -0.96
CA GLN A 249 -3.29 -6.16 0.27
C GLN A 249 -2.49 -6.79 1.41
N PRO A 250 -1.53 -6.08 2.04
CA PRO A 250 -0.62 -6.66 3.03
C PRO A 250 -1.23 -6.81 4.43
N THR A 251 -2.42 -6.27 4.68
CA THR A 251 -3.01 -6.16 6.03
C THR A 251 -3.09 -7.49 6.76
N MET A 252 -3.57 -8.55 6.10
CA MET A 252 -3.68 -9.87 6.74
C MET A 252 -2.30 -10.48 7.06
N THR A 253 -1.31 -10.25 6.21
CA THR A 253 0.08 -10.65 6.45
C THR A 253 0.66 -9.89 7.65
N ILE A 254 0.44 -8.57 7.73
CA ILE A 254 0.86 -7.76 8.90
C ILE A 254 0.22 -8.29 10.18
N MET A 255 -1.08 -8.58 10.16
CA MET A 255 -1.77 -9.13 11.32
C MET A 255 -1.22 -10.51 11.74
N ALA A 256 -0.99 -11.41 10.80
CA ALA A 256 -0.42 -12.74 11.07
C ALA A 256 0.99 -12.62 11.67
N LEU A 257 1.82 -11.71 11.14
CA LEU A 257 3.14 -11.42 11.69
C LEU A 257 3.06 -10.79 13.08
N ALA A 258 2.05 -9.96 13.36
CA ALA A 258 1.83 -9.39 14.68
C ALA A 258 1.49 -10.45 15.73
N PHE A 259 0.64 -11.43 15.40
CA PHE A 259 0.39 -12.57 16.29
C PHE A 259 1.67 -13.37 16.56
N ARG A 260 2.44 -13.66 15.53
CA ARG A 260 3.73 -14.34 15.68
C ARG A 260 4.73 -13.55 16.54
N ALA A 261 4.79 -12.22 16.35
CA ALA A 261 5.63 -11.36 17.19
C ALA A 261 5.18 -11.38 18.65
N ALA A 262 3.87 -11.33 18.91
CA ALA A 262 3.33 -11.42 20.26
C ALA A 262 3.72 -12.73 20.96
N ASP A 263 3.62 -13.87 20.29
CA ASP A 263 4.06 -15.16 20.83
C ASP A 263 5.56 -15.14 21.15
N SER A 264 6.37 -14.52 20.30
CA SER A 264 7.83 -14.39 20.51
C SER A 264 8.14 -13.50 21.72
N ILE A 265 7.45 -12.38 21.87
CA ILE A 265 7.59 -11.46 23.02
C ILE A 265 7.26 -12.18 24.33
N ILE A 266 6.18 -12.98 24.36
CA ILE A 266 5.82 -13.80 25.52
C ILE A 266 6.93 -14.80 25.87
N GLN A 267 7.52 -15.44 24.86
CA GLN A 267 8.62 -16.38 25.09
C GLN A 267 9.88 -15.67 25.60
N PHE A 268 10.24 -14.52 25.05
CA PHE A 268 11.38 -13.71 25.54
C PHE A 268 11.18 -13.29 27.01
N ALA A 269 9.97 -12.84 27.35
CA ALA A 269 9.64 -12.47 28.73
C ALA A 269 9.72 -13.67 29.68
N ARG A 270 9.24 -14.85 29.29
CA ARG A 270 9.32 -16.09 30.10
C ARG A 270 10.76 -16.55 30.34
N ARG A 271 11.67 -16.27 29.41
CA ARG A 271 13.09 -16.61 29.54
C ARG A 271 13.90 -15.51 30.23
N GLY A 272 13.27 -14.40 30.60
CA GLY A 272 13.95 -13.26 31.22
C GLY A 272 14.87 -12.48 30.26
N GLU A 273 14.60 -12.53 28.97
CA GLU A 273 15.38 -11.83 27.93
C GLU A 273 14.85 -10.38 27.73
N ILE A 274 13.69 -10.06 28.29
CA ILE A 274 13.07 -8.72 28.33
C ILE A 274 12.31 -8.51 29.64
#